data_665a8ba69f260a89f120cc090333baa8
#
_entry.id   665a8ba69f260a89f120cc090333baa8
#
_cell.length_a   1.000
_cell.length_b   1.000
_cell.length_c   1.000
_cell.angle_alpha   90.00
_cell.angle_beta   90.00
_cell.angle_gamma   90.00
#
_symmetry.space_group_name_H-M   'P 1'
#
loop_
_entity.id
_entity.type
_entity.pdbx_description
1 polymer ?
#
loop_
_entity_poly.entity_id
_entity_poly.type
_entity_poly.pdbx_seq_one_letter_code
_entity_poly.pdbx_strand_id
1 'polypeptide(L)'
;MNEKRYRAVLFDLGGTLRIALEDEPYMRHARRKMTELAGAPLQVEDFYQLVEDRYESYRRGALGENKEAGDRELWCRWLLPDYDQKRIAQVCHELSFEYRQSKGRRVVVDGGAEVIRTLHERGYKLGIVSNLIG
;
A
#
# COMPACT_ATOMS: atom_id res chain seq x y z
N MET A 1 -3.13 -35.14 -27.89
CA MET A 1 -2.47 -33.95 -27.30
C MET A 1 -3.55 -32.99 -26.81
N ASN A 2 -3.55 -32.70 -25.52
CA ASN A 2 -4.44 -31.67 -24.98
C ASN A 2 -3.89 -30.30 -25.37
N GLU A 3 -4.49 -29.66 -26.36
CA GLU A 3 -4.22 -28.23 -26.60
C GLU A 3 -4.59 -27.46 -25.35
N LYS A 4 -3.63 -26.71 -24.81
CA LYS A 4 -3.90 -25.82 -23.68
C LYS A 4 -4.95 -24.81 -24.09
N ARG A 5 -6.10 -24.83 -23.41
CA ARG A 5 -7.20 -23.86 -23.64
C ARG A 5 -6.76 -22.42 -23.39
N TYR A 6 -5.78 -22.23 -22.49
CA TYR A 6 -5.23 -20.92 -22.13
C TYR A 6 -3.71 -20.92 -22.29
N ARG A 7 -3.14 -19.79 -22.71
CA ARG A 7 -1.69 -19.60 -22.87
C ARG A 7 -1.07 -18.70 -21.82
N ALA A 8 -1.87 -17.95 -21.10
CA ALA A 8 -1.45 -17.00 -20.10
C ALA A 8 -2.36 -17.05 -18.87
N VAL A 9 -1.80 -16.70 -17.73
CA VAL A 9 -2.52 -16.52 -16.47
C VAL A 9 -2.17 -15.15 -15.91
N LEU A 10 -3.18 -14.37 -15.60
CA LEU A 10 -3.03 -13.08 -14.96
C LEU A 10 -3.52 -13.20 -13.51
N PHE A 11 -2.71 -12.72 -12.58
CA PHE A 11 -3.01 -12.71 -11.17
C PHE A 11 -3.32 -11.31 -10.68
N ASP A 12 -4.31 -11.17 -9.81
CA ASP A 12 -4.37 -10.07 -8.88
C ASP A 12 -3.29 -10.23 -7.81
N LEU A 13 -2.82 -9.14 -7.22
CA LEU A 13 -1.75 -9.17 -6.22
C LEU A 13 -2.28 -9.15 -4.79
N GLY A 14 -2.96 -8.07 -4.41
CA GLY A 14 -3.46 -7.87 -3.05
C GLY A 14 -4.59 -8.84 -2.69
N GLY A 15 -4.41 -9.64 -1.63
CA GLY A 15 -5.36 -10.66 -1.21
C GLY A 15 -5.35 -11.94 -2.05
N THR A 16 -4.56 -12.00 -3.13
CA THR A 16 -4.44 -13.18 -4.01
C THR A 16 -3.07 -13.83 -3.85
N LEU A 17 -2.00 -13.13 -4.24
CA LEU A 17 -0.62 -13.62 -4.09
C LEU A 17 0.08 -13.04 -2.87
N ARG A 18 -0.35 -11.88 -2.40
CA ARG A 18 0.22 -11.14 -1.29
C ARG A 18 -0.85 -10.80 -0.27
N ILE A 19 -0.57 -11.10 0.98
CA ILE A 19 -1.40 -10.72 2.12
C ILE A 19 -0.62 -9.86 3.10
N ALA A 20 -1.32 -9.11 3.93
CA ALA A 20 -0.74 -8.41 5.06
C ALA A 20 -1.01 -9.22 6.33
N LEU A 21 0.07 -9.57 7.04
CA LEU A 21 -0.02 -10.19 8.36
C LEU A 21 0.05 -9.13 9.43
N GLU A 22 -0.77 -9.26 10.44
CA GLU A 22 -0.70 -8.44 11.63
C GLU A 22 0.62 -8.75 12.36
N ASP A 23 1.46 -7.73 12.50
CA ASP A 23 2.75 -7.78 13.16
C ASP A 23 2.92 -6.46 13.92
N GLU A 24 2.50 -6.44 15.17
CA GLU A 24 2.41 -5.20 15.96
C GLU A 24 3.75 -4.47 16.12
N PRO A 25 4.89 -5.14 16.41
CA PRO A 25 6.17 -4.47 16.46
C PRO A 25 6.55 -3.80 15.14
N TYR A 26 6.30 -4.47 14.03
CA TYR A 26 6.55 -3.97 12.69
C TYR A 26 5.67 -2.76 12.35
N MET A 27 4.38 -2.87 12.62
CA MET A 27 3.40 -1.80 12.38
C MET A 27 3.69 -0.57 13.24
N ARG A 28 4.04 -0.77 14.50
CA ARG A 28 4.42 0.32 15.42
C ARG A 28 5.69 1.03 14.98
N HIS A 29 6.67 0.30 14.47
CA HIS A 29 7.87 0.90 13.91
C HIS A 29 7.53 1.83 12.73
N ALA A 30 6.68 1.39 11.83
CA ALA A 30 6.23 2.20 10.70
C ALA A 30 5.48 3.47 11.15
N ARG A 31 4.59 3.37 12.13
CA ARG A 31 3.88 4.53 12.71
C ARG A 31 4.84 5.54 13.32
N ARG A 32 5.85 5.07 14.04
CA ARG A 32 6.91 5.93 14.60
C ARG A 32 7.65 6.67 13.50
N LYS A 33 8.09 5.95 12.47
CA LYS A 33 8.78 6.56 11.32
C LYS A 33 7.94 7.62 10.61
N MET A 34 6.65 7.36 10.42
CA MET A 34 5.73 8.36 9.85
C MET A 34 5.70 9.65 10.68
N THR A 35 5.60 9.50 12.01
CA THR A 35 5.58 10.63 12.95
C THR A 35 6.86 11.44 12.88
N GLU A 36 8.01 10.78 12.82
CA GLU A 36 9.33 11.40 12.69
C GLU A 36 9.51 12.12 11.34
N LEU A 37 9.15 11.46 10.23
CA LEU A 37 9.22 12.02 8.88
C LEU A 37 8.38 13.30 8.76
N ALA A 38 7.16 13.26 9.26
CA ALA A 38 6.26 14.40 9.24
C ALA A 38 6.71 15.54 10.17
N GLY A 39 7.57 15.25 11.17
CA GLY A 39 7.90 16.19 12.23
C GLY A 39 6.69 16.52 13.11
N ALA A 40 5.84 15.52 13.33
CA ALA A 40 4.58 15.71 14.06
C ALA A 40 4.83 15.99 15.54
N PRO A 41 4.15 17.01 16.12
CA PRO A 41 4.23 17.33 17.55
C PRO A 41 3.34 16.43 18.42
N LEU A 42 2.73 15.41 17.81
CA LEU A 42 1.80 14.48 18.47
C LEU A 42 2.51 13.19 18.91
N GLN A 43 1.88 12.49 19.86
CA GLN A 43 2.26 11.12 20.15
C GLN A 43 2.00 10.22 18.92
N VAL A 44 2.75 9.12 18.80
CA VAL A 44 2.72 8.27 17.61
C VAL A 44 1.32 7.79 17.26
N GLU A 45 0.58 7.29 18.23
CA GLU A 45 -0.77 6.76 17.97
C GLU A 45 -1.79 7.87 17.67
N ASP A 46 -1.67 9.04 18.30
CA ASP A 46 -2.53 10.19 18.00
C ASP A 46 -2.26 10.72 16.58
N PHE A 47 -1.00 10.79 16.19
CA PHE A 47 -0.65 11.16 14.82
C PHE A 47 -1.17 10.15 13.82
N TYR A 48 -1.00 8.86 14.10
CA TYR A 48 -1.50 7.79 13.24
C TYR A 48 -3.02 7.87 13.08
N GLN A 49 -3.76 8.06 14.17
CA GLN A 49 -5.21 8.20 14.13
C GLN A 49 -5.65 9.43 13.31
N LEU A 50 -4.95 10.56 13.45
CA LEU A 50 -5.19 11.74 12.64
C LEU A 50 -5.05 11.42 11.13
N VAL A 51 -4.00 10.72 10.75
CA VAL A 51 -3.77 10.29 9.36
C VAL A 51 -4.88 9.35 8.88
N GLU A 52 -5.29 8.37 9.71
CA GLU A 52 -6.36 7.44 9.38
C GLU A 52 -7.69 8.17 9.09
N ASP A 53 -8.09 9.06 9.98
CA ASP A 53 -9.35 9.81 9.87
C ASP A 53 -9.36 10.68 8.60
N ARG A 54 -8.24 11.32 8.30
CA ARG A 54 -8.09 12.15 7.10
C ARG A 54 -8.03 11.31 5.83
N TYR A 55 -7.38 10.15 5.87
CA TYR A 55 -7.33 9.23 4.75
C TYR A 55 -8.72 8.63 4.44
N GLU A 56 -9.49 8.29 5.45
CA GLU A 56 -10.87 7.83 5.26
C GLU A 56 -11.74 8.91 4.61
N SER A 57 -11.61 10.16 5.05
CA SER A 57 -12.31 11.30 4.44
C SER A 57 -11.90 11.53 2.98
N TYR A 58 -10.60 11.43 2.68
CA TYR A 58 -10.07 11.49 1.32
C TYR A 58 -10.67 10.38 0.45
N ARG A 59 -10.66 9.15 0.93
CA ARG A 59 -11.19 7.99 0.15
C ARG A 59 -12.65 8.14 -0.20
N ARG A 60 -13.47 8.64 0.71
CA ARG A 60 -14.90 8.88 0.42
C ARG A 60 -15.10 9.87 -0.72
N GLY A 61 -14.29 10.94 -0.77
CA GLY A 61 -14.31 11.90 -1.87
C GLY A 61 -13.77 11.33 -3.18
N ALA A 62 -12.61 10.67 -3.13
CA ALA A 62 -11.95 10.10 -4.31
C ALA A 62 -12.77 9.00 -5.00
N LEU A 63 -13.45 8.15 -4.23
CA LEU A 63 -14.35 7.11 -4.78
C LEU A 63 -15.53 7.70 -5.55
N GLY A 64 -16.03 8.87 -5.13
CA GLY A 64 -17.11 9.57 -5.84
C GLY A 64 -16.67 10.17 -7.18
N GLU A 65 -15.39 10.49 -7.34
CA GLU A 65 -14.83 11.15 -8.54
C GLU A 65 -14.03 10.23 -9.46
N ASN A 66 -13.80 8.97 -9.07
CA ASN A 66 -12.93 8.01 -9.76
C ASN A 66 -11.50 8.57 -10.02
N LYS A 67 -10.98 9.36 -9.10
CA LYS A 67 -9.66 9.97 -9.18
C LYS A 67 -8.87 9.67 -7.92
N GLU A 68 -7.63 9.25 -8.10
CA GLU A 68 -6.68 9.07 -7.02
C GLU A 68 -5.59 10.15 -7.10
N ALA A 69 -5.23 10.72 -5.95
CA ALA A 69 -4.13 11.65 -5.85
C ALA A 69 -2.78 10.92 -5.83
N GLY A 70 -1.77 11.47 -6.46
CA GLY A 70 -0.39 11.04 -6.26
C GLY A 70 0.11 11.37 -4.85
N ASP A 71 1.20 10.75 -4.42
CA ASP A 71 1.73 10.88 -3.05
C ASP A 71 1.85 12.34 -2.58
N ARG A 72 2.42 13.19 -3.40
CA ARG A 72 2.59 14.61 -3.04
C ARG A 72 1.27 15.31 -2.78
N GLU A 73 0.30 15.14 -3.66
CA GLU A 73 -1.03 15.74 -3.50
C GLU A 73 -1.76 15.14 -2.30
N LEU A 74 -1.70 13.83 -2.13
CA LEU A 74 -2.30 13.12 -1.00
C LEU A 74 -1.79 13.67 0.33
N TRP A 75 -0.46 13.70 0.51
CA TRP A 75 0.12 14.11 1.78
C TRP A 75 0.06 15.61 2.03
N CYS A 76 0.36 16.43 1.03
CA CYS A 76 0.38 17.89 1.20
C CYS A 76 -0.99 18.53 1.29
N ARG A 77 -1.97 18.02 0.54
CA ARG A 77 -3.28 18.64 0.44
C ARG A 77 -4.34 18.00 1.31
N TRP A 78 -4.29 16.68 1.46
CA TRP A 78 -5.36 15.93 2.12
C TRP A 78 -5.01 15.48 3.52
N LEU A 79 -3.84 14.86 3.70
CA LEU A 79 -3.50 14.25 4.98
C LEU A 79 -2.83 15.21 5.96
N LEU A 80 -1.91 16.04 5.49
CA LEU A 80 -1.13 16.96 6.33
C LEU A 80 -1.10 18.40 5.78
N PRO A 81 -2.25 19.01 5.44
CA PRO A 81 -2.28 20.37 4.87
C PRO A 81 -1.83 21.44 5.87
N ASP A 82 -1.90 21.17 7.15
CA ASP A 82 -1.56 22.02 8.29
C ASP A 82 -0.11 21.83 8.78
N TYR A 83 0.68 20.99 8.09
CA TYR A 83 2.10 20.75 8.40
C TYR A 83 3.01 21.58 7.49
N ASP A 84 4.34 21.58 7.80
CA ASP A 84 5.35 22.22 6.93
C ASP A 84 5.34 21.58 5.53
N GLN A 85 4.77 22.30 4.57
CA GLN A 85 4.54 21.79 3.21
C GLN A 85 5.83 21.47 2.46
N LYS A 86 6.92 22.20 2.75
CA LYS A 86 8.22 21.92 2.14
C LYS A 86 8.77 20.58 2.63
N ARG A 87 8.66 20.32 3.93
CA ARG A 87 9.05 19.06 4.55
C ARG A 87 8.20 17.92 4.03
N ILE A 88 6.88 18.04 4.08
CA ILE A 88 5.97 16.99 3.65
C ILE A 88 6.18 16.63 2.17
N ALA A 89 6.35 17.62 1.30
CA ALA A 89 6.63 17.38 -0.11
C ALA A 89 7.94 16.60 -0.36
N GLN A 90 8.95 16.77 0.50
CA GLN A 90 10.22 16.06 0.41
C GLN A 90 10.11 14.60 0.84
N VAL A 91 9.24 14.28 1.78
CA VAL A 91 9.12 12.93 2.38
C VAL A 91 7.83 12.20 2.02
N CYS A 92 7.05 12.71 1.07
CA CYS A 92 5.73 12.15 0.74
C CYS A 92 5.78 10.71 0.27
N HIS A 93 6.80 10.29 -0.45
CA HIS A 93 6.95 8.91 -0.89
C HIS A 93 7.29 7.97 0.27
N GLU A 94 8.18 8.41 1.17
CA GLU A 94 8.51 7.68 2.39
C GLU A 94 7.32 7.58 3.32
N LEU A 95 6.53 8.64 3.46
CA LEU A 95 5.28 8.62 4.22
C LEU A 95 4.28 7.61 3.64
N SER A 96 4.09 7.58 2.33
CA SER A 96 3.25 6.58 1.67
C SER A 96 3.76 5.16 1.89
N PHE A 97 5.09 4.97 1.83
CA PHE A 97 5.69 3.67 2.09
C PHE A 97 5.41 3.22 3.52
N GLU A 98 5.74 4.03 4.52
CA GLU A 98 5.54 3.68 5.93
C GLU A 98 4.05 3.54 6.30
N TYR A 99 3.18 4.33 5.69
CA TYR A 99 1.74 4.17 5.86
C TYR A 99 1.25 2.79 5.41
N ARG A 100 1.76 2.30 4.28
CA ARG A 100 1.48 0.93 3.84
C ARG A 100 2.05 -0.12 4.79
N GLN A 101 3.25 0.11 5.36
CA GLN A 101 3.85 -0.79 6.36
C GLN A 101 3.05 -0.82 7.67
N SER A 102 2.44 0.30 8.05
CA SER A 102 1.61 0.38 9.26
C SER A 102 0.33 -0.46 9.20
N LYS A 103 -0.05 -0.97 8.04
CA LYS A 103 -1.21 -1.85 7.82
C LYS A 103 -0.89 -3.34 7.94
N GLY A 104 0.34 -3.69 8.22
CA GLY A 104 0.79 -5.06 8.36
C GLY A 104 1.99 -5.42 7.48
N ARG A 105 2.66 -6.47 7.86
CA ARG A 105 3.80 -6.99 7.12
C ARG A 105 3.32 -7.80 5.92
N ARG A 106 3.74 -7.41 4.73
CA ARG A 106 3.32 -8.08 3.51
C ARG A 106 4.15 -9.32 3.25
N VAL A 107 3.45 -10.41 3.00
CA VAL A 107 4.04 -11.72 2.70
C VAL A 107 3.33 -12.34 1.50
N VAL A 108 4.03 -13.27 0.84
CA VAL A 108 3.43 -14.14 -0.19
C VAL A 108 2.50 -15.13 0.51
N VAL A 109 1.32 -15.37 -0.07
CA VAL A 109 0.39 -16.38 0.45
C VAL A 109 1.00 -17.76 0.42
N ASP A 110 0.61 -18.63 1.34
CA ASP A 110 1.05 -20.03 1.36
C ASP A 110 0.72 -20.72 0.03
N GLY A 111 1.72 -21.40 -0.53
CA GLY A 111 1.60 -22.05 -1.83
C GLY A 111 1.65 -21.12 -3.05
N GLY A 112 1.64 -19.81 -2.88
CA GLY A 112 1.63 -18.84 -3.98
C GLY A 112 2.88 -18.93 -4.87
N ALA A 113 4.05 -19.01 -4.27
CA ALA A 113 5.30 -19.17 -5.02
C ALA A 113 5.38 -20.50 -5.79
N GLU A 114 4.86 -21.57 -5.20
CA GLU A 114 4.82 -22.91 -5.84
C GLU A 114 3.86 -22.91 -7.04
N VAL A 115 2.70 -22.30 -6.93
CA VAL A 115 1.73 -22.18 -8.03
C VAL A 115 2.35 -21.42 -9.20
N ILE A 116 3.01 -20.29 -8.93
CA ILE A 116 3.67 -19.49 -9.97
C ILE A 116 4.75 -20.31 -10.66
N ARG A 117 5.60 -20.98 -9.90
CA ARG A 117 6.68 -21.82 -10.44
C ARG A 117 6.12 -22.94 -11.31
N THR A 118 5.13 -23.67 -10.80
CA THR A 118 4.48 -24.77 -11.52
C THR A 118 3.85 -24.33 -12.82
N LEU A 119 3.15 -23.20 -12.83
CA LEU A 119 2.56 -22.66 -14.05
C LEU A 119 3.63 -22.21 -15.07
N HIS A 120 4.71 -21.62 -14.59
CA HIS A 120 5.83 -21.23 -15.43
C HIS A 120 6.50 -22.45 -16.08
N GLU A 121 6.79 -23.49 -15.29
CA GLU A 121 7.37 -24.77 -15.77
C GLU A 121 6.46 -25.47 -16.80
N ARG A 122 5.14 -25.32 -16.65
CA ARG A 122 4.16 -25.82 -17.62
C ARG A 122 4.05 -24.95 -18.86
N GLY A 123 4.85 -23.90 -18.98
CA GLY A 123 4.94 -23.03 -20.14
C GLY A 123 3.80 -22.01 -20.29
N TYR A 124 3.12 -21.66 -19.19
CA TYR A 124 2.20 -20.53 -19.21
C TYR A 124 2.97 -19.20 -19.14
N LYS A 125 2.48 -18.21 -19.87
CA LYS A 125 2.89 -16.82 -19.64
C LYS A 125 2.19 -16.29 -18.42
N LEU A 126 2.92 -15.61 -17.53
CA LEU A 126 2.38 -15.10 -16.27
C LEU A 126 2.45 -13.58 -16.24
N GLY A 127 1.44 -12.96 -15.66
CA GLY A 127 1.40 -11.53 -15.45
C GLY A 127 0.63 -11.17 -14.19
N ILE A 128 0.78 -9.93 -13.74
CA ILE A 128 0.06 -9.36 -12.60
C ILE A 128 -0.75 -8.17 -13.10
N VAL A 129 -2.01 -8.11 -12.69
CA VAL A 129 -2.88 -6.95 -12.83
C VAL A 129 -3.31 -6.53 -11.44
N SER A 130 -2.90 -5.36 -11.00
CA SER A 130 -3.15 -4.89 -9.63
C SER A 130 -3.50 -3.42 -9.62
N ASN A 131 -4.49 -3.07 -8.80
CA ASN A 131 -4.78 -1.69 -8.45
C ASN A 131 -3.84 -1.30 -7.30
N LEU A 132 -2.76 -0.61 -7.64
CA LEU A 132 -1.88 -0.01 -6.65
C LEU A 132 -2.36 1.41 -6.38
N ILE A 133 -2.75 1.67 -5.15
CA ILE A 133 -2.86 3.03 -4.65
C ILE A 133 -1.42 3.54 -4.55
N GLY A 134 -1.11 4.55 -5.32
CA GLY A 134 0.22 5.10 -5.54
C GLY A 134 0.94 5.54 -4.30
#